data_dbfc87642cc2eb1a7314e5b0f7eb9ed2
#
_entry.id   dbfc87642cc2eb1a7314e5b0f7eb9ed2
#
_cell.length_a   1.000
_cell.length_b   1.000
_cell.length_c   1.000
_cell.angle_alpha   90.00
_cell.angle_beta   90.00
_cell.angle_gamma   90.00
#
_symmetry.space_group_name_H-M   'P 1'
#
loop_
_entity.id
_entity.type
_entity.pdbx_description
1 polymer ?
#
loop_
_entity_poly.entity_id
_entity_poly.type
_entity_poly.pdbx_seq_one_letter_code
_entity_poly.pdbx_strand_id
1 'polypeptide(L)'
;AKEIFPELRVLFTIHNLAFQGLFPFESMERLGIEEYYFTPEGIEFWGNMNCMKAGIAYSDVVTTVSPTYAKEILSPKFGCGLEGFLKVYHHKLHGILNGIDTILFDPSFDPALPNNYRVNDLTGKTANKILLCKEKGLRDTDKPLIIFIGRFTEQKGLDVIIEALPKLLAINLNLAVLGEGDEAMAKSLNAAVENYNNLSIQFGYEESQSHRMYAAADFLLMPSRFEPCGLNQLIALRYGTMPIVNNVGGLHDTVRDLDDESSKICGQGIAMKTFDSDGLTKAVKRALLLYKSSKTLEKIARSNMQCDVSFQKSAESYLKRYREILP
;
A
#
# COMPACT_ATOMS: atom_id res chain seq x y z
N ALA A 1 14.54 -30.69 6.22
CA ALA A 1 15.41 -29.85 7.07
C ALA A 1 15.21 -30.17 8.55
N LYS A 2 13.99 -30.29 9.08
CA LYS A 2 13.72 -30.61 10.50
C LYS A 2 14.16 -32.02 10.90
N GLU A 3 14.21 -32.97 9.96
CA GLU A 3 14.76 -34.31 10.20
C GLU A 3 16.27 -34.26 10.48
N ILE A 4 16.97 -33.34 9.83
CA ILE A 4 18.43 -33.14 10.00
C ILE A 4 18.70 -32.18 11.18
N PHE A 5 17.83 -31.18 11.37
CA PHE A 5 17.93 -30.15 12.41
C PHE A 5 16.64 -30.10 13.23
N PRO A 6 16.46 -30.96 14.24
CA PRO A 6 15.21 -31.05 15.02
C PRO A 6 14.84 -29.75 15.74
N GLU A 7 15.85 -28.97 16.11
CA GLU A 7 15.67 -27.67 16.78
C GLU A 7 15.30 -26.52 15.83
N LEU A 8 15.32 -26.77 14.50
CA LEU A 8 14.99 -25.75 13.52
C LEU A 8 13.53 -25.29 13.69
N ARG A 9 13.34 -23.99 13.83
CA ARG A 9 12.03 -23.35 13.79
C ARG A 9 11.91 -22.50 12.55
N VAL A 10 10.74 -22.53 11.93
CA VAL A 10 10.46 -21.85 10.65
C VAL A 10 9.33 -20.86 10.85
N LEU A 11 9.60 -19.58 10.56
CA LEU A 11 8.59 -18.55 10.43
C LEU A 11 8.46 -18.22 8.93
N PHE A 12 7.24 -18.36 8.40
CA PHE A 12 6.92 -18.07 7.00
C PHE A 12 6.09 -16.79 6.89
N THR A 13 6.51 -15.86 6.04
CA THR A 13 5.80 -14.58 5.87
C THR A 13 5.10 -14.50 4.52
N ILE A 14 3.79 -14.30 4.54
CA ILE A 14 2.96 -14.05 3.36
C ILE A 14 2.95 -12.53 3.09
N HIS A 15 3.69 -12.08 2.08
CA HIS A 15 3.67 -10.66 1.68
C HIS A 15 2.46 -10.33 0.80
N ASN A 16 2.08 -11.24 -0.10
CA ASN A 16 0.87 -11.12 -0.92
C ASN A 16 0.42 -12.53 -1.34
N LEU A 17 -0.76 -12.93 -0.88
CA LEU A 17 -1.30 -14.27 -1.12
C LEU A 17 -1.65 -14.54 -2.60
N ALA A 18 -1.79 -13.50 -3.42
CA ALA A 18 -2.04 -13.65 -4.85
C ALA A 18 -0.85 -14.27 -5.62
N PHE A 19 0.36 -14.21 -5.07
CA PHE A 19 1.59 -14.74 -5.69
C PHE A 19 2.02 -16.05 -5.03
N GLN A 20 1.35 -17.14 -5.40
CA GLN A 20 1.45 -18.42 -4.68
C GLN A 20 2.64 -19.30 -5.08
N GLY A 21 3.30 -19.00 -6.21
CA GLY A 21 4.35 -19.86 -6.74
C GLY A 21 3.79 -21.22 -7.18
N LEU A 22 2.87 -21.18 -8.17
CA LEU A 22 2.28 -22.37 -8.77
C LEU A 22 3.19 -22.92 -9.87
N PHE A 23 3.53 -24.20 -9.80
CA PHE A 23 4.35 -24.89 -10.77
C PHE A 23 3.75 -26.26 -11.09
N PRO A 24 4.00 -26.83 -12.30
CA PRO A 24 3.60 -28.21 -12.63
C PRO A 24 4.21 -29.22 -11.64
N PHE A 25 3.54 -30.36 -11.45
CA PHE A 25 4.00 -31.46 -10.56
C PHE A 25 5.45 -31.90 -10.88
N GLU A 26 5.82 -31.94 -12.15
CA GLU A 26 7.15 -32.36 -12.62
C GLU A 26 8.27 -31.43 -12.10
N SER A 27 7.92 -30.25 -11.63
CA SER A 27 8.90 -29.33 -11.02
C SER A 27 9.43 -29.83 -9.67
N MET A 28 8.72 -30.76 -9.00
CA MET A 28 9.15 -31.35 -7.73
C MET A 28 10.45 -32.13 -7.89
N GLU A 29 10.56 -32.98 -8.93
CA GLU A 29 11.78 -33.74 -9.23
C GLU A 29 12.98 -32.79 -9.45
N ARG A 30 12.78 -31.72 -10.25
CA ARG A 30 13.82 -30.72 -10.53
C ARG A 30 14.31 -29.97 -9.28
N LEU A 31 13.44 -29.82 -8.27
CA LEU A 31 13.74 -29.17 -7.00
C LEU A 31 14.20 -30.16 -5.92
N GLY A 32 14.24 -31.46 -6.22
CA GLY A 32 14.58 -32.50 -5.24
C GLY A 32 13.57 -32.64 -4.12
N ILE A 33 12.30 -32.33 -4.40
CA ILE A 33 11.19 -32.48 -3.43
C ILE A 33 10.55 -33.85 -3.63
N GLU A 34 10.51 -34.64 -2.58
CA GLU A 34 9.97 -35.99 -2.63
C GLU A 34 8.44 -35.99 -2.82
N GLU A 35 7.92 -36.96 -3.62
CA GLU A 35 6.50 -37.04 -3.98
C GLU A 35 5.55 -37.20 -2.79
N TYR A 36 6.00 -37.74 -1.69
CA TYR A 36 5.14 -37.91 -0.49
C TYR A 36 4.68 -36.57 0.10
N TYR A 37 5.31 -35.43 -0.26
CA TYR A 37 4.83 -34.10 0.10
C TYR A 37 3.67 -33.62 -0.79
N PHE A 38 3.41 -34.31 -1.91
CA PHE A 38 2.34 -33.91 -2.85
C PHE A 38 0.98 -34.46 -2.36
N THR A 39 0.49 -33.85 -1.30
CA THR A 39 -0.80 -34.18 -0.67
C THR A 39 -1.66 -32.93 -0.52
N PRO A 40 -3.00 -33.08 -0.37
CA PRO A 40 -3.90 -31.99 -0.07
C PRO A 40 -3.54 -31.19 1.18
N GLU A 41 -2.90 -31.81 2.16
CA GLU A 41 -2.41 -31.16 3.39
C GLU A 41 -1.02 -30.55 3.22
N GLY A 42 -0.32 -30.90 2.15
CA GLY A 42 1.04 -30.48 1.82
C GLY A 42 1.10 -29.42 0.71
N ILE A 43 1.87 -29.75 -0.33
CA ILE A 43 2.19 -28.83 -1.43
C ILE A 43 1.22 -28.90 -2.61
N GLU A 44 0.37 -29.95 -2.69
CA GLU A 44 -0.56 -30.15 -3.81
C GLU A 44 -1.66 -29.08 -3.81
N PHE A 45 -1.96 -28.51 -4.98
CA PHE A 45 -3.03 -27.55 -5.20
C PHE A 45 -3.59 -27.68 -6.62
N TRP A 46 -4.72 -28.36 -6.77
CA TRP A 46 -5.39 -28.60 -8.05
C TRP A 46 -4.47 -29.23 -9.10
N GLY A 47 -3.72 -30.26 -8.72
CA GLY A 47 -2.77 -30.96 -9.59
C GLY A 47 -1.44 -30.25 -9.81
N ASN A 48 -1.22 -29.09 -9.22
CA ASN A 48 0.03 -28.33 -9.28
C ASN A 48 0.73 -28.30 -7.92
N MET A 49 2.01 -28.03 -7.93
CA MET A 49 2.78 -27.67 -6.75
C MET A 49 2.53 -26.21 -6.38
N ASN A 50 2.22 -25.93 -5.11
CA ASN A 50 2.00 -24.59 -4.60
C ASN A 50 2.98 -24.28 -3.46
N CYS A 51 3.95 -23.41 -3.75
CA CYS A 51 5.01 -23.06 -2.79
C CYS A 51 4.47 -22.30 -1.56
N MET A 52 3.47 -21.43 -1.74
CA MET A 52 2.82 -20.70 -0.65
C MET A 52 2.15 -21.66 0.32
N LYS A 53 1.43 -22.65 -0.22
CA LYS A 53 0.75 -23.68 0.57
C LYS A 53 1.74 -24.53 1.37
N ALA A 54 2.86 -24.93 0.75
CA ALA A 54 3.94 -25.61 1.46
C ALA A 54 4.52 -24.75 2.60
N GLY A 55 4.79 -23.49 2.35
CA GLY A 55 5.25 -22.54 3.37
C GLY A 55 4.30 -22.47 4.56
N ILE A 56 2.99 -22.41 4.30
CA ILE A 56 1.96 -22.40 5.35
C ILE A 56 1.93 -23.75 6.09
N ALA A 57 1.95 -24.89 5.38
CA ALA A 57 1.87 -26.22 6.00
C ALA A 57 3.03 -26.49 6.95
N TYR A 58 4.26 -26.29 6.48
CA TYR A 58 5.48 -26.78 7.12
C TYR A 58 6.21 -25.79 8.02
N SER A 59 5.71 -24.56 8.16
CA SER A 59 6.24 -23.59 9.13
C SER A 59 5.64 -23.77 10.53
N ASP A 60 6.36 -23.34 11.55
CA ASP A 60 5.88 -23.29 12.94
C ASP A 60 4.97 -22.08 13.18
N VAL A 61 5.31 -20.95 12.55
CA VAL A 61 4.53 -19.72 12.58
C VAL A 61 4.34 -19.20 11.16
N VAL A 62 3.16 -18.73 10.85
CA VAL A 62 2.83 -17.99 9.63
C VAL A 62 2.55 -16.54 9.99
N THR A 63 3.21 -15.61 9.31
CA THR A 63 2.90 -14.19 9.42
C THR A 63 2.38 -13.65 8.10
N THR A 64 1.61 -12.58 8.17
CA THR A 64 1.32 -11.74 7.02
C THR A 64 1.45 -10.27 7.43
N VAL A 65 1.36 -9.37 6.46
CA VAL A 65 1.84 -7.99 6.60
C VAL A 65 0.80 -7.00 7.13
N SER A 66 -0.30 -7.49 7.70
CA SER A 66 -1.32 -6.66 8.36
C SER A 66 -2.27 -7.51 9.21
N PRO A 67 -2.69 -7.07 10.40
CA PRO A 67 -3.71 -7.73 11.21
C PRO A 67 -5.07 -7.87 10.50
N THR A 68 -5.49 -6.84 9.77
CA THR A 68 -6.73 -6.89 8.97
C THR A 68 -6.57 -7.83 7.79
N TYR A 69 -5.45 -7.80 7.08
CA TYR A 69 -5.20 -8.72 5.97
C TYR A 69 -5.16 -10.18 6.44
N ALA A 70 -4.60 -10.47 7.61
CA ALA A 70 -4.62 -11.82 8.20
C ALA A 70 -6.06 -12.37 8.38
N LYS A 71 -7.04 -11.51 8.63
CA LYS A 71 -8.46 -11.88 8.70
C LYS A 71 -9.10 -11.97 7.32
N GLU A 72 -8.78 -11.04 6.43
CA GLU A 72 -9.33 -10.96 5.07
C GLU A 72 -9.00 -12.21 4.25
N ILE A 73 -7.75 -12.70 4.30
CA ILE A 73 -7.30 -13.90 3.55
C ILE A 73 -7.97 -15.20 4.00
N LEU A 74 -8.67 -15.21 5.13
CA LEU A 74 -9.52 -16.32 5.55
C LEU A 74 -10.89 -16.34 4.85
N SER A 75 -11.19 -15.34 4.01
CA SER A 75 -12.46 -15.23 3.29
C SER A 75 -12.31 -15.58 1.81
N PRO A 76 -13.36 -16.10 1.15
CA PRO A 76 -13.33 -16.40 -0.30
C PRO A 76 -12.96 -15.19 -1.18
N LYS A 77 -13.30 -13.98 -0.72
CA LYS A 77 -13.02 -12.74 -1.46
C LYS A 77 -11.53 -12.45 -1.60
N PHE A 78 -10.73 -12.80 -0.59
CA PHE A 78 -9.31 -12.44 -0.51
C PHE A 78 -8.36 -13.64 -0.34
N GLY A 79 -8.90 -14.85 -0.18
CA GLY A 79 -8.14 -16.07 0.11
C GLY A 79 -7.47 -16.71 -1.10
N CYS A 80 -7.76 -16.24 -2.33
CA CYS A 80 -7.14 -16.73 -3.57
C CYS A 80 -7.20 -18.25 -3.72
N GLY A 81 -8.29 -18.91 -3.22
CA GLY A 81 -8.47 -20.36 -3.22
C GLY A 81 -7.76 -21.09 -2.07
N LEU A 82 -7.00 -20.38 -1.24
CA LEU A 82 -6.34 -20.93 -0.04
C LEU A 82 -7.09 -20.63 1.27
N GLU A 83 -8.24 -19.97 1.23
CA GLU A 83 -8.98 -19.59 2.44
C GLU A 83 -9.40 -20.77 3.31
N GLY A 84 -9.76 -21.89 2.70
CA GLY A 84 -10.07 -23.14 3.41
C GLY A 84 -8.84 -23.70 4.13
N PHE A 85 -7.71 -23.73 3.43
CA PHE A 85 -6.44 -24.19 3.97
C PHE A 85 -5.93 -23.26 5.08
N LEU A 86 -5.98 -21.96 4.88
CA LEU A 86 -5.60 -20.96 5.88
C LEU A 86 -6.46 -21.04 7.15
N LYS A 87 -7.75 -21.37 7.02
CA LYS A 87 -8.62 -21.60 8.20
C LYS A 87 -8.18 -22.77 9.06
N VAL A 88 -7.65 -23.83 8.47
CA VAL A 88 -7.09 -24.95 9.23
C VAL A 88 -5.87 -24.49 10.04
N TYR A 89 -5.03 -23.66 9.45
CA TYR A 89 -3.79 -23.16 10.06
C TYR A 89 -3.93 -21.78 10.72
N HIS A 90 -5.17 -21.28 10.94
CA HIS A 90 -5.39 -19.93 11.48
C HIS A 90 -4.76 -19.70 12.85
N HIS A 91 -4.60 -20.76 13.66
CA HIS A 91 -4.02 -20.69 15.01
C HIS A 91 -2.55 -20.23 15.02
N LYS A 92 -1.82 -20.42 13.92
CA LYS A 92 -0.43 -19.97 13.75
C LYS A 92 -0.26 -18.77 12.82
N LEU A 93 -1.39 -18.19 12.34
CA LEU A 93 -1.39 -17.03 11.44
C LEU A 93 -1.47 -15.70 12.22
N HIS A 94 -0.51 -14.82 12.00
CA HIS A 94 -0.41 -13.53 12.66
C HIS A 94 -0.20 -12.39 11.66
N GLY A 95 -0.86 -11.26 11.87
CA GLY A 95 -0.61 -10.03 11.10
C GLY A 95 0.44 -9.16 11.78
N ILE A 96 1.50 -8.80 11.06
CA ILE A 96 2.55 -7.89 11.51
C ILE A 96 2.73 -6.82 10.44
N LEU A 97 2.43 -5.57 10.76
CA LEU A 97 2.60 -4.45 9.83
C LEU A 97 4.08 -4.26 9.46
N ASN A 98 4.35 -3.98 8.19
CA ASN A 98 5.65 -3.49 7.77
C ASN A 98 5.82 -2.03 8.22
N GLY A 99 7.08 -1.63 8.41
CA GLY A 99 7.48 -0.24 8.51
C GLY A 99 8.12 0.24 7.21
N ILE A 100 8.67 1.45 7.25
CA ILE A 100 9.53 2.01 6.20
C ILE A 100 10.89 2.37 6.76
N ASP A 101 11.87 2.53 5.88
CA ASP A 101 13.16 3.13 6.23
C ASP A 101 12.96 4.64 6.46
N THR A 102 12.92 5.05 7.72
CA THR A 102 12.70 6.45 8.12
C THR A 102 13.94 7.33 7.96
N ILE A 103 15.10 6.78 7.56
CA ILE A 103 16.29 7.52 7.18
C ILE A 103 16.20 7.86 5.69
N LEU A 104 15.89 6.85 4.85
CA LEU A 104 15.69 7.04 3.42
C LEU A 104 14.50 7.98 3.14
N PHE A 105 13.37 7.76 3.82
CA PHE A 105 12.16 8.55 3.69
C PHE A 105 12.08 9.64 4.77
N ASP A 106 13.00 10.60 4.74
CA ASP A 106 12.99 11.76 5.65
C ASP A 106 13.03 13.08 4.87
N PRO A 107 11.91 13.84 4.82
CA PRO A 107 11.88 15.11 4.09
C PRO A 107 12.89 16.16 4.60
N SER A 108 13.48 15.95 5.79
CA SER A 108 14.50 16.87 6.33
C SER A 108 15.87 16.73 5.66
N PHE A 109 16.17 15.56 5.10
CA PHE A 109 17.48 15.21 4.56
C PHE A 109 17.43 14.49 3.21
N ASP A 110 16.25 14.25 2.66
CA ASP A 110 16.05 13.54 1.40
C ASP A 110 16.74 14.27 0.25
N PRO A 111 17.76 13.66 -0.38
CA PRO A 111 18.53 14.29 -1.46
C PRO A 111 17.74 14.44 -2.76
N ALA A 112 16.62 13.73 -2.91
CA ALA A 112 15.76 13.84 -4.09
C ALA A 112 14.93 15.15 -4.10
N LEU A 113 14.84 15.84 -2.95
CA LEU A 113 14.00 17.02 -2.81
C LEU A 113 14.75 18.30 -3.17
N PRO A 114 14.18 19.14 -4.05
CA PRO A 114 14.71 20.50 -4.27
C PRO A 114 14.68 21.36 -3.01
N ASN A 115 13.69 21.18 -2.15
CA ASN A 115 13.54 21.91 -0.89
C ASN A 115 13.21 20.94 0.24
N ASN A 116 14.18 20.71 1.13
CA ASN A 116 13.95 19.92 2.34
C ASN A 116 13.05 20.72 3.32
N TYR A 117 12.31 19.98 4.17
CA TYR A 117 11.42 20.57 5.16
C TYR A 117 11.26 19.67 6.38
N ARG A 118 10.71 20.21 7.46
CA ARG A 118 10.55 19.53 8.74
C ARG A 118 9.16 19.74 9.30
N VAL A 119 8.78 18.90 10.27
CA VAL A 119 7.48 18.99 10.94
C VAL A 119 7.15 20.41 11.47
N ASN A 120 8.15 21.16 11.92
CA ASN A 120 7.95 22.53 12.43
C ASN A 120 7.95 23.62 11.35
N ASP A 121 8.37 23.30 10.12
CA ASP A 121 8.42 24.20 8.99
C ASP A 121 8.11 23.50 7.68
N LEU A 122 6.92 23.72 7.15
CA LEU A 122 6.42 23.12 5.90
C LEU A 122 6.60 24.03 4.66
N THR A 123 7.39 25.10 4.76
CA THR A 123 7.62 26.02 3.62
C THR A 123 8.25 25.31 2.44
N GLY A 124 9.19 24.38 2.68
CA GLY A 124 9.79 23.53 1.66
C GLY A 124 8.77 22.61 0.97
N LYS A 125 7.76 22.10 1.69
CA LYS A 125 6.66 21.31 1.09
C LYS A 125 5.87 22.15 0.07
N THR A 126 5.54 23.39 0.43
CA THR A 126 4.85 24.32 -0.46
C THR A 126 5.71 24.65 -1.69
N ALA A 127 7.01 24.90 -1.51
CA ALA A 127 7.94 25.17 -2.60
C ALA A 127 8.05 23.97 -3.56
N ASN A 128 8.15 22.72 -3.03
CA ASN A 128 8.17 21.51 -3.83
C ASN A 128 6.89 21.33 -4.64
N LYS A 129 5.72 21.65 -4.08
CA LYS A 129 4.44 21.61 -4.79
C LYS A 129 4.44 22.55 -6.01
N ILE A 130 4.88 23.80 -5.82
CA ILE A 130 4.95 24.78 -6.89
C ILE A 130 5.88 24.30 -8.02
N LEU A 131 7.06 23.77 -7.65
CA LEU A 131 8.03 23.24 -8.61
C LEU A 131 7.48 22.05 -9.38
N LEU A 132 6.92 21.05 -8.68
CA LEU A 132 6.37 19.85 -9.30
C LEU A 132 5.21 20.19 -10.25
N CYS A 133 4.31 21.08 -9.84
CA CYS A 133 3.21 21.51 -10.71
C CYS A 133 3.74 22.16 -12.01
N LYS A 134 4.74 23.03 -11.91
CA LYS A 134 5.36 23.66 -13.08
C LYS A 134 6.02 22.61 -14.00
N GLU A 135 6.80 21.69 -13.45
CA GLU A 135 7.47 20.63 -14.21
C GLU A 135 6.48 19.70 -14.92
N LYS A 136 5.34 19.43 -14.28
CA LYS A 136 4.29 18.56 -14.82
C LYS A 136 3.29 19.31 -15.73
N GLY A 137 3.48 20.60 -15.97
CA GLY A 137 2.56 21.41 -16.80
C GLY A 137 1.20 21.68 -16.15
N LEU A 138 1.09 21.48 -14.84
CA LEU A 138 -0.13 21.76 -14.06
C LEU A 138 -0.15 23.25 -13.72
N ARG A 139 -1.11 24.00 -14.30
CA ARG A 139 -1.04 25.46 -14.35
C ARG A 139 -1.34 26.16 -13.02
N ASP A 140 -2.27 25.63 -12.24
CA ASP A 140 -2.77 26.29 -11.03
C ASP A 140 -2.13 25.67 -9.78
N THR A 141 -1.02 26.22 -9.33
CA THR A 141 -0.26 25.71 -8.17
C THR A 141 -1.00 25.86 -6.84
N ASP A 142 -2.00 26.73 -6.76
CA ASP A 142 -2.82 26.95 -5.57
C ASP A 142 -3.92 25.88 -5.40
N LYS A 143 -4.20 25.11 -6.46
CA LYS A 143 -5.14 23.99 -6.38
C LYS A 143 -4.59 22.85 -5.52
N PRO A 144 -5.45 22.04 -4.88
CA PRO A 144 -5.02 20.80 -4.26
C PRO A 144 -4.29 19.92 -5.26
N LEU A 145 -3.11 19.43 -4.89
CA LEU A 145 -2.36 18.45 -5.66
C LEU A 145 -2.60 17.09 -5.08
N ILE A 146 -3.23 16.25 -5.88
CA ILE A 146 -3.49 14.84 -5.58
C ILE A 146 -2.53 13.99 -6.40
N ILE A 147 -1.94 12.96 -5.80
CA ILE A 147 -1.07 12.03 -6.52
C ILE A 147 -1.59 10.61 -6.45
N PHE A 148 -1.28 9.83 -7.48
CA PHE A 148 -1.32 8.38 -7.46
C PHE A 148 0.07 7.85 -7.85
N ILE A 149 0.60 6.92 -7.07
CA ILE A 149 1.89 6.27 -7.34
C ILE A 149 1.68 4.75 -7.21
N GLY A 150 1.94 3.99 -8.28
CA GLY A 150 1.80 2.54 -8.20
C GLY A 150 1.66 1.85 -9.54
N ARG A 151 1.61 0.52 -9.48
CA ARG A 151 1.39 -0.30 -10.68
C ARG A 151 0.01 -0.03 -11.28
N PHE A 152 -0.07 0.04 -12.58
CA PHE A 152 -1.35 0.17 -13.31
C PHE A 152 -2.03 -1.18 -13.37
N THR A 153 -2.84 -1.45 -12.35
CA THR A 153 -3.57 -2.71 -12.18
C THR A 153 -4.90 -2.46 -11.48
N GLU A 154 -5.86 -3.37 -11.66
CA GLU A 154 -7.12 -3.36 -10.91
C GLU A 154 -6.89 -3.52 -9.41
N GLN A 155 -5.84 -4.25 -9.00
CA GLN A 155 -5.47 -4.36 -7.59
C GLN A 155 -5.29 -2.99 -6.94
N LYS A 156 -4.65 -2.05 -7.63
CA LYS A 156 -4.40 -0.69 -7.14
C LYS A 156 -5.59 0.25 -7.33
N GLY A 157 -6.70 -0.24 -7.91
CA GLY A 157 -7.93 0.53 -8.14
C GLY A 157 -7.78 1.60 -9.22
N LEU A 158 -6.85 1.40 -10.16
CA LEU A 158 -6.67 2.35 -11.26
C LEU A 158 -7.88 2.38 -12.19
N ASP A 159 -8.58 1.27 -12.35
CA ASP A 159 -9.88 1.17 -13.03
C ASP A 159 -10.90 2.13 -12.42
N VAL A 160 -10.99 2.17 -11.08
CA VAL A 160 -11.89 3.08 -10.36
C VAL A 160 -11.46 4.55 -10.54
N ILE A 161 -10.16 4.84 -10.57
CA ILE A 161 -9.66 6.19 -10.85
C ILE A 161 -10.03 6.60 -12.27
N ILE A 162 -9.78 5.75 -13.29
CA ILE A 162 -10.09 6.04 -14.70
C ILE A 162 -11.58 6.33 -14.87
N GLU A 163 -12.45 5.51 -14.29
CA GLU A 163 -13.90 5.75 -14.32
C GLU A 163 -14.29 7.08 -13.65
N ALA A 164 -13.59 7.46 -12.58
CA ALA A 164 -13.86 8.70 -11.85
C ALA A 164 -13.25 9.95 -12.51
N LEU A 165 -12.28 9.80 -13.45
CA LEU A 165 -11.53 10.94 -14.02
C LEU A 165 -12.41 12.10 -14.51
N PRO A 166 -13.51 11.88 -15.30
CA PRO A 166 -14.34 13.00 -15.75
C PRO A 166 -14.94 13.79 -14.60
N LYS A 167 -15.33 13.11 -13.51
CA LYS A 167 -15.90 13.74 -12.31
C LYS A 167 -14.82 14.46 -11.50
N LEU A 168 -13.64 13.86 -11.37
CA LEU A 168 -12.51 14.40 -10.61
C LEU A 168 -11.91 15.63 -11.29
N LEU A 169 -11.67 15.55 -12.60
CA LEU A 169 -11.01 16.62 -13.35
C LEU A 169 -11.93 17.82 -13.65
N ALA A 170 -13.25 17.64 -13.51
CA ALA A 170 -14.21 18.74 -13.50
C ALA A 170 -14.21 19.52 -12.17
N ILE A 171 -13.56 19.02 -11.11
CA ILE A 171 -13.45 19.68 -9.83
C ILE A 171 -12.12 20.49 -9.80
N ASN A 172 -12.05 21.49 -8.94
CA ASN A 172 -10.89 22.36 -8.81
C ASN A 172 -9.72 21.66 -8.09
N LEU A 173 -8.98 20.79 -8.78
CA LEU A 173 -7.81 20.05 -8.29
C LEU A 173 -6.79 19.82 -9.41
N ASN A 174 -5.58 19.44 -9.05
CA ASN A 174 -4.55 18.87 -9.92
C ASN A 174 -4.36 17.39 -9.57
N LEU A 175 -4.20 16.54 -10.59
CA LEU A 175 -3.91 15.12 -10.43
C LEU A 175 -2.61 14.77 -11.15
N ALA A 176 -1.64 14.19 -10.43
CA ALA A 176 -0.41 13.66 -10.99
C ALA A 176 -0.33 12.16 -10.76
N VAL A 177 -0.09 11.39 -11.81
CA VAL A 177 -0.04 9.92 -11.81
C VAL A 177 1.36 9.47 -12.18
N LEU A 178 1.93 8.54 -11.41
CA LEU A 178 3.23 7.90 -11.66
C LEU A 178 3.07 6.38 -11.58
N GLY A 179 3.47 5.68 -12.63
CA GLY A 179 3.47 4.21 -12.59
C GLY A 179 3.55 3.56 -13.95
N GLU A 180 3.45 2.25 -13.93
CA GLU A 180 3.48 1.39 -15.11
C GLU A 180 2.64 0.13 -14.87
N GLY A 181 2.31 -0.61 -15.94
CA GLY A 181 1.56 -1.86 -15.84
C GLY A 181 0.68 -2.10 -17.05
N ASP A 182 -0.62 -2.31 -16.84
CA ASP A 182 -1.57 -2.66 -17.90
C ASP A 182 -1.63 -1.60 -19.00
N GLU A 183 -1.42 -2.06 -20.25
CA GLU A 183 -1.35 -1.18 -21.42
C GLU A 183 -2.70 -0.51 -21.75
N ALA A 184 -3.83 -1.19 -21.51
CA ALA A 184 -5.14 -0.63 -21.79
C ALA A 184 -5.46 0.50 -20.80
N MET A 185 -5.09 0.34 -19.53
CA MET A 185 -5.18 1.39 -18.51
C MET A 185 -4.26 2.57 -18.84
N ALA A 186 -3.03 2.29 -19.28
CA ALA A 186 -2.08 3.32 -19.70
C ALA A 186 -2.61 4.13 -20.90
N LYS A 187 -3.19 3.48 -21.91
CA LYS A 187 -3.83 4.14 -23.06
C LYS A 187 -5.01 5.01 -22.65
N SER A 188 -5.87 4.50 -21.75
CA SER A 188 -7.03 5.25 -21.24
C SER A 188 -6.60 6.52 -20.50
N LEU A 189 -5.55 6.43 -19.67
CA LEU A 189 -4.98 7.59 -18.99
C LEU A 189 -4.39 8.59 -19.97
N ASN A 190 -3.63 8.12 -20.97
CA ASN A 190 -2.99 9.00 -21.96
C ASN A 190 -4.02 9.78 -22.78
N ALA A 191 -5.10 9.11 -23.19
CA ALA A 191 -6.21 9.78 -23.88
C ALA A 191 -6.89 10.86 -23.01
N ALA A 192 -6.91 10.69 -21.70
CA ALA A 192 -7.44 11.70 -20.78
C ALA A 192 -6.54 12.95 -20.69
N VAL A 193 -5.21 12.81 -20.75
CA VAL A 193 -4.27 13.97 -20.68
C VAL A 193 -4.53 14.97 -21.79
N GLU A 194 -4.88 14.49 -23.00
CA GLU A 194 -5.16 15.36 -24.14
C GLU A 194 -6.38 16.28 -23.92
N ASN A 195 -7.29 15.88 -23.03
CA ASN A 195 -8.54 16.59 -22.77
C ASN A 195 -8.53 17.44 -21.50
N TYR A 196 -7.52 17.27 -20.62
CA TYR A 196 -7.51 17.92 -19.32
C TYR A 196 -6.14 18.51 -18.98
N ASN A 197 -6.11 19.82 -18.67
CA ASN A 197 -4.89 20.57 -18.34
C ASN A 197 -4.50 20.49 -16.85
N ASN A 198 -5.29 19.80 -16.04
CA ASN A 198 -5.08 19.56 -14.62
C ASN A 198 -4.77 18.07 -14.32
N LEU A 199 -4.40 17.30 -15.35
CA LEU A 199 -3.92 15.94 -15.26
C LEU A 199 -2.51 15.85 -15.84
N SER A 200 -1.61 15.18 -15.13
CA SER A 200 -0.27 14.82 -15.61
C SER A 200 0.00 13.35 -15.34
N ILE A 201 0.57 12.65 -16.30
CA ILE A 201 0.91 11.24 -16.18
C ILE A 201 2.37 11.04 -16.57
N GLN A 202 3.08 10.29 -15.74
CA GLN A 202 4.42 9.81 -16.03
C GLN A 202 4.39 8.28 -16.02
N PHE A 203 4.76 7.69 -17.15
CA PHE A 203 4.92 6.25 -17.29
C PHE A 203 6.30 5.80 -16.84
N GLY A 204 6.37 4.60 -16.27
CA GLY A 204 7.56 4.07 -15.65
C GLY A 204 7.63 4.41 -14.16
N TYR A 205 8.62 3.85 -13.48
CA TYR A 205 8.90 4.13 -12.07
C TYR A 205 10.30 4.70 -11.90
N GLU A 206 10.38 5.83 -11.27
CA GLU A 206 11.62 6.48 -10.85
C GLU A 206 11.51 6.85 -9.38
N GLU A 207 12.40 6.31 -8.55
CA GLU A 207 12.34 6.47 -7.11
C GLU A 207 12.43 7.93 -6.68
N SER A 208 13.39 8.67 -7.23
CA SER A 208 13.56 10.10 -6.94
C SER A 208 12.32 10.93 -7.26
N GLN A 209 11.64 10.59 -8.35
CA GLN A 209 10.39 11.24 -8.75
C GLN A 209 9.26 10.92 -7.76
N SER A 210 9.20 9.68 -7.25
CA SER A 210 8.20 9.32 -6.24
C SER A 210 8.38 10.12 -4.94
N HIS A 211 9.63 10.28 -4.48
CA HIS A 211 9.95 11.12 -3.31
C HIS A 211 9.50 12.57 -3.51
N ARG A 212 9.79 13.16 -4.67
CA ARG A 212 9.37 14.52 -5.03
C ARG A 212 7.85 14.66 -5.06
N MET A 213 7.13 13.63 -5.55
CA MET A 213 5.67 13.62 -5.56
C MET A 213 5.11 13.53 -4.14
N TYR A 214 5.63 12.65 -3.27
CA TYR A 214 5.21 12.61 -1.86
C TYR A 214 5.47 13.95 -1.16
N ALA A 215 6.62 14.56 -1.40
CA ALA A 215 6.97 15.84 -0.78
C ALA A 215 6.08 17.00 -1.23
N ALA A 216 5.62 16.99 -2.47
CA ALA A 216 4.85 18.07 -3.08
C ALA A 216 3.34 17.97 -2.84
N ALA A 217 2.80 16.76 -2.75
CA ALA A 217 1.36 16.51 -2.75
C ALA A 217 0.66 16.93 -1.46
N ASP A 218 -0.59 17.33 -1.60
CA ASP A 218 -1.51 17.50 -0.47
C ASP A 218 -2.15 16.16 -0.09
N PHE A 219 -2.49 15.35 -1.12
CA PHE A 219 -3.18 14.07 -0.92
C PHE A 219 -2.58 12.97 -1.80
N LEU A 220 -2.64 11.72 -1.30
CA LEU A 220 -2.29 10.50 -2.02
C LEU A 220 -3.52 9.63 -2.21
N LEU A 221 -3.84 9.22 -3.45
CA LEU A 221 -4.90 8.26 -3.73
C LEU A 221 -4.38 6.83 -3.62
N MET A 222 -5.07 6.00 -2.84
CA MET A 222 -4.86 4.56 -2.74
C MET A 222 -6.21 3.81 -2.71
N PRO A 223 -6.98 3.83 -3.79
CA PRO A 223 -8.25 3.11 -3.87
C PRO A 223 -8.01 1.63 -4.19
N SER A 224 -7.10 0.99 -3.47
CA SER A 224 -6.73 -0.40 -3.73
C SER A 224 -7.91 -1.34 -3.44
N ARG A 225 -8.18 -2.29 -4.37
CA ARG A 225 -9.19 -3.34 -4.20
C ARG A 225 -8.83 -4.27 -3.03
N PHE A 226 -7.57 -4.59 -2.91
CA PHE A 226 -6.93 -5.21 -1.76
C PHE A 226 -5.51 -4.69 -1.61
N GLU A 227 -5.05 -4.51 -0.37
CA GLU A 227 -3.73 -3.99 -0.06
C GLU A 227 -3.17 -4.72 1.16
N PRO A 228 -2.32 -5.73 0.97
CA PRO A 228 -1.80 -6.53 2.09
C PRO A 228 -1.22 -5.70 3.22
N CYS A 229 -0.33 -4.77 2.91
CA CYS A 229 0.21 -3.79 3.84
C CYS A 229 0.06 -2.36 3.31
N GLY A 230 0.56 -2.14 2.10
CA GLY A 230 0.83 -0.80 1.58
C GLY A 230 2.05 -0.17 2.26
N LEU A 231 2.88 0.50 1.46
CA LEU A 231 3.99 1.30 1.97
C LEU A 231 3.79 2.78 1.61
N ASN A 232 3.13 3.04 0.49
CA ASN A 232 2.94 4.40 -0.03
C ASN A 232 2.21 5.31 0.96
N GLN A 233 1.20 4.79 1.70
CA GLN A 233 0.53 5.58 2.73
C GLN A 233 1.46 5.89 3.90
N LEU A 234 2.35 4.96 4.29
CA LEU A 234 3.32 5.19 5.36
C LEU A 234 4.33 6.27 4.96
N ILE A 235 4.81 6.20 3.70
CA ILE A 235 5.69 7.22 3.12
C ILE A 235 4.94 8.56 3.06
N ALA A 236 3.71 8.58 2.54
CA ALA A 236 2.90 9.80 2.47
C ALA A 236 2.72 10.45 3.85
N LEU A 237 2.40 9.67 4.90
CA LEU A 237 2.32 10.16 6.27
C LEU A 237 3.64 10.82 6.69
N ARG A 238 4.78 10.18 6.41
CA ARG A 238 6.12 10.69 6.75
C ARG A 238 6.43 12.02 6.06
N TYR A 239 5.91 12.23 4.84
CA TYR A 239 6.05 13.47 4.07
C TYR A 239 4.92 14.49 4.33
N GLY A 240 4.01 14.23 5.26
CA GLY A 240 2.87 15.10 5.58
C GLY A 240 1.83 15.20 4.45
N THR A 241 1.79 14.19 3.59
CA THR A 241 0.81 14.03 2.52
C THR A 241 -0.32 13.13 3.03
N MET A 242 -1.56 13.60 2.95
CA MET A 242 -2.70 12.89 3.53
C MET A 242 -3.20 11.79 2.61
N PRO A 243 -3.29 10.52 3.08
CA PRO A 243 -3.84 9.43 2.28
C PRO A 243 -5.36 9.52 2.12
N ILE A 244 -5.85 9.21 0.91
CA ILE A 244 -7.25 8.91 0.60
C ILE A 244 -7.28 7.45 0.18
N VAL A 245 -7.89 6.58 0.98
CA VAL A 245 -7.72 5.13 0.87
C VAL A 245 -9.04 4.38 0.76
N ASN A 246 -9.02 3.20 0.13
CA ASN A 246 -10.04 2.19 0.39
C ASN A 246 -9.74 1.51 1.73
N ASN A 247 -10.77 1.19 2.50
CA ASN A 247 -10.62 0.69 3.87
C ASN A 247 -10.41 -0.83 3.92
N VAL A 248 -9.24 -1.30 3.45
CA VAL A 248 -8.88 -2.72 3.32
C VAL A 248 -7.45 -2.98 3.81
N GLY A 249 -7.20 -4.18 4.30
CA GLY A 249 -5.88 -4.70 4.67
C GLY A 249 -5.05 -3.72 5.49
N GLY A 250 -3.80 -3.51 5.08
CA GLY A 250 -2.90 -2.59 5.78
C GLY A 250 -3.31 -1.12 5.72
N LEU A 251 -4.13 -0.70 4.76
CA LEU A 251 -4.68 0.66 4.73
C LEU A 251 -5.64 0.89 5.90
N HIS A 252 -6.49 -0.12 6.21
CA HIS A 252 -7.35 -0.08 7.40
C HIS A 252 -6.54 0.03 8.69
N ASP A 253 -5.41 -0.67 8.77
CA ASP A 253 -4.61 -0.75 10.00
C ASP A 253 -3.71 0.48 10.22
N THR A 254 -3.46 1.27 9.17
CA THR A 254 -2.47 2.37 9.20
C THR A 254 -3.06 3.76 8.97
N VAL A 255 -4.27 3.85 8.42
CA VAL A 255 -4.93 5.12 8.10
C VAL A 255 -6.30 5.20 8.78
N ARG A 256 -6.42 6.06 9.76
CA ARG A 256 -7.68 6.39 10.44
C ARG A 256 -8.46 7.39 9.62
N ASP A 257 -9.77 7.13 9.39
CA ASP A 257 -10.65 8.15 8.83
C ASP A 257 -10.79 9.35 9.79
N LEU A 258 -10.80 10.56 9.25
CA LEU A 258 -10.93 11.79 10.06
C LEU A 258 -12.21 11.83 10.88
N ASP A 259 -13.27 11.15 10.44
CA ASP A 259 -14.55 11.10 11.15
C ASP A 259 -14.56 10.02 12.26
N ASP A 260 -13.50 9.20 12.38
CA ASP A 260 -13.37 8.17 13.43
C ASP A 260 -12.46 8.64 14.56
N GLU A 261 -13.05 9.35 15.53
CA GLU A 261 -12.36 9.82 16.73
C GLU A 261 -12.01 8.69 17.71
N SER A 262 -12.64 7.53 17.59
CA SER A 262 -12.45 6.39 18.50
C SER A 262 -11.18 5.58 18.19
N SER A 263 -10.68 5.66 16.98
CA SER A 263 -9.52 4.91 16.51
C SER A 263 -8.22 5.41 17.14
N LYS A 264 -7.36 4.46 17.57
CA LYS A 264 -6.02 4.74 18.11
C LYS A 264 -4.93 4.74 17.03
N ILE A 265 -5.29 4.55 15.77
CA ILE A 265 -4.35 4.59 14.64
C ILE A 265 -3.81 6.02 14.52
N CYS A 266 -2.48 6.16 14.47
CA CYS A 266 -1.81 7.46 14.40
C CYS A 266 -2.03 8.17 13.07
N GLY A 267 -1.90 7.46 11.95
CA GLY A 267 -2.04 8.02 10.61
C GLY A 267 -3.46 8.49 10.33
N GLN A 268 -3.62 9.75 9.97
CA GLN A 268 -4.91 10.35 9.66
C GLN A 268 -5.09 10.51 8.16
N GLY A 269 -6.26 10.15 7.66
CA GLY A 269 -6.59 10.24 6.23
C GLY A 269 -8.09 10.24 5.99
N ILE A 270 -8.49 9.92 4.78
CA ILE A 270 -9.89 9.84 4.36
C ILE A 270 -10.14 8.43 3.81
N ALA A 271 -11.06 7.70 4.43
CA ALA A 271 -11.49 6.40 3.94
C ALA A 271 -12.67 6.52 2.98
N MET A 272 -12.62 5.79 1.87
CA MET A 272 -13.76 5.59 0.99
C MET A 272 -14.86 4.82 1.72
N LYS A 273 -16.11 5.21 1.51
CA LYS A 273 -17.26 4.50 2.11
C LYS A 273 -17.76 3.35 1.22
N THR A 274 -17.60 3.47 -0.11
CA THR A 274 -17.88 2.42 -1.11
C THR A 274 -16.70 2.31 -2.06
N PHE A 275 -16.42 1.09 -2.54
CA PHE A 275 -15.35 0.83 -3.50
C PHE A 275 -15.89 0.93 -4.93
N ASP A 276 -16.08 2.17 -5.39
CA ASP A 276 -16.53 2.54 -6.72
C ASP A 276 -16.12 3.98 -7.06
N SER A 277 -16.34 4.43 -8.29
CA SER A 277 -15.98 5.78 -8.74
C SER A 277 -16.75 6.89 -7.99
N ASP A 278 -17.96 6.64 -7.53
CA ASP A 278 -18.74 7.59 -6.74
C ASP A 278 -18.18 7.70 -5.32
N GLY A 279 -17.82 6.58 -4.68
CA GLY A 279 -17.16 6.55 -3.36
C GLY A 279 -15.82 7.28 -3.38
N LEU A 280 -15.00 7.04 -4.42
CA LEU A 280 -13.75 7.76 -4.64
C LEU A 280 -13.99 9.27 -4.80
N THR A 281 -14.95 9.64 -5.67
CA THR A 281 -15.30 11.06 -5.89
C THR A 281 -15.77 11.75 -4.60
N LYS A 282 -16.58 11.06 -3.78
CA LYS A 282 -17.03 11.58 -2.48
C LYS A 282 -15.86 11.75 -1.50
N ALA A 283 -14.94 10.78 -1.44
CA ALA A 283 -13.75 10.88 -0.59
C ALA A 283 -12.85 12.06 -1.02
N VAL A 284 -12.62 12.23 -2.32
CA VAL A 284 -11.89 13.38 -2.85
C VAL A 284 -12.60 14.71 -2.52
N LYS A 285 -13.92 14.78 -2.65
CA LYS A 285 -14.67 16.00 -2.26
C LYS A 285 -14.51 16.33 -0.77
N ARG A 286 -14.45 15.33 0.12
CA ARG A 286 -14.13 15.55 1.56
C ARG A 286 -12.73 16.14 1.72
N ALA A 287 -11.74 15.63 0.97
CA ALA A 287 -10.38 16.17 0.97
C ALA A 287 -10.34 17.63 0.52
N LEU A 288 -11.08 17.98 -0.51
CA LEU A 288 -11.15 19.35 -1.00
C LEU A 288 -11.84 20.32 -0.02
N LEU A 289 -12.82 19.85 0.74
CA LEU A 289 -13.41 20.64 1.82
C LEU A 289 -12.37 20.93 2.92
N LEU A 290 -11.56 19.92 3.28
CA LEU A 290 -10.48 20.09 4.25
C LEU A 290 -9.38 21.02 3.74
N TYR A 291 -9.05 20.95 2.44
CA TYR A 291 -8.04 21.83 1.82
C TYR A 291 -8.37 23.33 1.96
N LYS A 292 -9.66 23.70 1.97
CA LYS A 292 -10.09 25.08 2.21
C LYS A 292 -9.71 25.60 3.60
N SER A 293 -9.46 24.70 4.56
CA SER A 293 -8.97 25.03 5.90
C SER A 293 -7.48 24.72 6.02
N SER A 294 -6.63 25.59 5.46
CA SER A 294 -5.17 25.39 5.44
C SER A 294 -4.58 25.06 6.80
N LYS A 295 -5.03 25.73 7.87
CA LYS A 295 -4.57 25.49 9.24
C LYS A 295 -4.89 24.07 9.73
N THR A 296 -6.08 23.54 9.38
CA THR A 296 -6.48 22.20 9.77
C THR A 296 -5.67 21.15 9.00
N LEU A 297 -5.51 21.33 7.69
CA LEU A 297 -4.72 20.44 6.85
C LEU A 297 -3.25 20.41 7.33
N GLU A 298 -2.67 21.57 7.60
CA GLU A 298 -1.30 21.69 8.12
C GLU A 298 -1.15 20.99 9.48
N LYS A 299 -2.11 21.14 10.40
CA LYS A 299 -2.11 20.44 11.70
C LYS A 299 -2.10 18.92 11.50
N ILE A 300 -2.91 18.40 10.58
CA ILE A 300 -2.97 16.97 10.28
C ILE A 300 -1.66 16.52 9.63
N ALA A 301 -1.11 17.27 8.68
CA ALA A 301 0.17 16.96 8.06
C ALA A 301 1.29 16.82 9.11
N ARG A 302 1.39 17.77 10.04
CA ARG A 302 2.36 17.73 11.15
C ARG A 302 2.13 16.52 12.07
N SER A 303 0.89 16.21 12.39
CA SER A 303 0.54 15.03 13.19
C SER A 303 0.94 13.73 12.48
N ASN A 304 0.67 13.62 11.18
CA ASN A 304 1.03 12.47 10.36
C ASN A 304 2.55 12.27 10.29
N MET A 305 3.32 13.34 10.12
CA MET A 305 4.79 13.30 10.08
C MET A 305 5.41 12.80 11.42
N GLN A 306 4.70 12.90 12.51
CA GLN A 306 5.13 12.42 13.83
C GLN A 306 4.74 10.97 14.12
N CYS A 307 3.98 10.32 13.25
CA CYS A 307 3.65 8.93 13.41
C CYS A 307 4.89 8.05 13.27
N ASP A 308 5.07 7.14 14.22
CA ASP A 308 6.11 6.13 14.11
C ASP A 308 5.68 5.06 13.09
N VAL A 309 6.25 5.14 11.91
CA VAL A 309 6.05 4.22 10.78
C VAL A 309 7.32 3.43 10.46
N SER A 310 8.26 3.36 11.41
CA SER A 310 9.55 2.69 11.25
C SER A 310 9.44 1.17 11.28
N PHE A 311 10.44 0.49 10.74
CA PHE A 311 10.62 -0.96 10.89
C PHE A 311 10.86 -1.41 12.33
N GLN A 312 11.20 -0.50 13.26
CA GLN A 312 11.45 -0.85 14.66
C GLN A 312 10.26 -1.58 15.28
N LYS A 313 9.04 -1.06 15.09
CA LYS A 313 7.81 -1.69 15.57
C LYS A 313 7.57 -3.08 14.99
N SER A 314 7.84 -3.22 13.68
CA SER A 314 7.75 -4.52 13.00
C SER A 314 8.74 -5.50 13.60
N ALA A 315 10.00 -5.09 13.76
CA ALA A 315 11.07 -5.90 14.34
C ALA A 315 10.72 -6.39 15.75
N GLU A 316 10.18 -5.53 16.62
CA GLU A 316 9.72 -5.92 17.96
C GLU A 316 8.63 -6.99 17.91
N SER A 317 7.70 -6.87 16.97
CA SER A 317 6.63 -7.83 16.75
C SER A 317 7.16 -9.18 16.25
N TYR A 318 8.14 -9.18 15.34
CA TYR A 318 8.82 -10.39 14.89
C TYR A 318 9.63 -11.05 16.02
N LEU A 319 10.38 -10.28 16.80
CA LEU A 319 11.13 -10.78 17.95
C LEU A 319 10.22 -11.48 18.97
N LYS A 320 9.01 -10.95 19.19
CA LYS A 320 8.03 -11.63 20.03
C LYS A 320 7.65 -13.00 19.47
N ARG A 321 7.40 -13.12 18.15
CA ARG A 321 7.09 -14.40 17.52
C ARG A 321 8.26 -15.38 17.57
N TYR A 322 9.48 -14.91 17.33
CA TYR A 322 10.66 -15.77 17.47
C TYR A 322 10.80 -16.35 18.88
N ARG A 323 10.59 -15.53 19.92
CA ARG A 323 10.67 -15.99 21.33
C ARG A 323 9.59 -17.02 21.68
N GLU A 324 8.43 -17.00 21.02
CA GLU A 324 7.34 -17.95 21.26
C GLU A 324 7.63 -19.33 20.66
N ILE A 325 8.46 -19.44 19.64
CA ILE A 325 8.78 -20.70 18.95
C ILE A 325 10.17 -21.25 19.26
N LEU A 326 11.01 -20.46 19.90
CA LEU A 326 12.29 -20.96 20.40
C LEU A 326 12.06 -21.78 21.67
N PRO A 327 12.84 -22.88 21.84
CA PRO A 327 12.76 -23.73 23.03
C PRO A 327 13.16 -22.99 24.31
#